data_cf2c22785a88d15450f280691e51fbe9
#
_entry.id   cf2c22785a88d15450f280691e51fbe9
#
_cell.length_a   1.000
_cell.length_b   1.000
_cell.length_c   1.000
_cell.angle_alpha   90.00
_cell.angle_beta   90.00
_cell.angle_gamma   90.00
#
_symmetry.space_group_name_H-M   'P 1'
#
loop_
_entity.id
_entity.type
_entity.pdbx_description
1 polymer ?
#
loop_
_entity_poly.entity_id
_entity_poly.type
_entity_poly.pdbx_seq_one_letter_code
_entity_poly.pdbx_strand_id
1 'polypeptide(L)'
;MSFTYAELKQAIQDFCENTETSFVTNLPVFIRGAEDRIFTMVDLELFRKNATSALSNGDPFLSCPTDYLPSFSLQITTAGSQDFLLFKDVNFVQQYSIDTGANARPKYYSVYDVDNFIVGPTPDSNYTVELHYYYRPASITAGSDSGTSWLSENAPNALLYGSLVEAYTYMKGEQDMMQLYEQRFAQEIQRLKDLAEARENSDAYRRGLPDRPRT
;
A
#
# COMPACT_ATOMS: atom_id res chain seq x y z
N MET A 1 -21.87 2.31 -5.74
CA MET A 1 -21.95 0.95 -6.30
C MET A 1 -20.62 0.29 -6.00
N SER A 2 -20.61 -0.89 -5.45
CA SER A 2 -19.41 -1.72 -5.29
C SER A 2 -19.52 -2.90 -6.25
N PHE A 3 -18.38 -3.43 -6.70
CA PHE A 3 -18.34 -4.67 -7.49
C PHE A 3 -17.82 -5.81 -6.62
N THR A 4 -18.48 -6.95 -6.68
CA THR A 4 -17.85 -8.22 -6.35
C THR A 4 -16.95 -8.67 -7.50
N TYR A 5 -16.05 -9.61 -7.26
CA TYR A 5 -15.18 -10.13 -8.32
C TYR A 5 -15.98 -10.75 -9.49
N ALA A 6 -17.07 -11.47 -9.18
CA ALA A 6 -17.94 -12.03 -10.21
C ALA A 6 -18.64 -10.95 -11.06
N GLU A 7 -19.19 -9.91 -10.40
CA GLU A 7 -19.84 -8.80 -11.10
C GLU A 7 -18.87 -8.02 -11.99
N LEU A 8 -17.63 -7.80 -11.52
CA LEU A 8 -16.60 -7.15 -12.31
C LEU A 8 -16.21 -7.97 -13.54
N LYS A 9 -16.03 -9.29 -13.40
CA LYS A 9 -15.76 -10.19 -14.52
C LYS A 9 -16.89 -10.13 -15.55
N GLN A 10 -18.13 -10.22 -15.09
CA GLN A 10 -19.30 -10.16 -15.96
C GLN A 10 -19.40 -8.81 -16.67
N ALA A 11 -19.21 -7.70 -15.95
CA ALA A 11 -19.22 -6.38 -16.55
C ALA A 11 -18.17 -6.23 -17.68
N ILE A 12 -16.93 -6.72 -17.44
CA ILE A 12 -15.88 -6.66 -18.48
C ILE A 12 -16.30 -7.48 -19.72
N GLN A 13 -16.88 -8.67 -19.54
CA GLN A 13 -17.37 -9.50 -20.64
C GLN A 13 -18.49 -8.82 -21.44
N ASP A 14 -19.43 -8.20 -20.72
CA ASP A 14 -20.57 -7.51 -21.34
C ASP A 14 -20.12 -6.26 -22.13
N PHE A 15 -19.19 -5.47 -21.59
CA PHE A 15 -18.64 -4.30 -22.27
C PHE A 15 -17.77 -4.66 -23.49
N CYS A 16 -17.09 -5.80 -23.44
CA CYS A 16 -16.26 -6.30 -24.54
C CYS A 16 -17.02 -7.19 -25.51
N GLU A 17 -18.29 -7.53 -25.21
CA GLU A 17 -19.10 -8.51 -25.98
C GLU A 17 -18.32 -9.80 -26.28
N ASN A 18 -17.46 -10.24 -25.35
CA ASN A 18 -16.57 -11.36 -25.56
C ASN A 18 -16.67 -12.39 -24.44
N THR A 19 -17.07 -13.59 -24.81
CA THR A 19 -17.23 -14.75 -23.92
C THR A 19 -16.29 -15.91 -24.27
N GLU A 20 -15.28 -15.68 -25.14
CA GLU A 20 -14.33 -16.71 -25.51
C GLU A 20 -13.55 -17.20 -24.27
N THR A 21 -13.31 -18.50 -24.21
CA THR A 21 -12.64 -19.13 -23.08
C THR A 21 -11.25 -18.52 -22.80
N SER A 22 -10.51 -18.19 -23.86
CA SER A 22 -9.20 -17.55 -23.77
C SER A 22 -9.27 -16.17 -23.12
N PHE A 23 -10.29 -15.38 -23.50
CA PHE A 23 -10.53 -14.05 -22.93
C PHE A 23 -10.94 -14.15 -21.45
N VAL A 24 -11.90 -15.01 -21.14
CA VAL A 24 -12.40 -15.23 -19.76
C VAL A 24 -11.28 -15.70 -18.83
N THR A 25 -10.41 -16.59 -19.30
CA THR A 25 -9.26 -17.06 -18.52
C THR A 25 -8.26 -15.95 -18.20
N ASN A 26 -8.15 -14.93 -19.06
CA ASN A 26 -7.22 -13.81 -18.86
C ASN A 26 -7.83 -12.62 -18.09
N LEU A 27 -9.13 -12.61 -17.77
CA LEU A 27 -9.75 -11.53 -16.97
C LEU A 27 -8.99 -11.20 -15.67
N PRO A 28 -8.50 -12.18 -14.88
CA PRO A 28 -7.72 -11.87 -13.69
C PRO A 28 -6.42 -11.10 -13.98
N VAL A 29 -5.83 -11.29 -15.16
CA VAL A 29 -4.61 -10.58 -15.58
C VAL A 29 -4.94 -9.13 -15.90
N PHE A 30 -6.02 -8.86 -16.61
CA PHE A 30 -6.47 -7.50 -16.94
C PHE A 30 -6.82 -6.71 -15.68
N ILE A 31 -7.54 -7.34 -14.75
CA ILE A 31 -7.92 -6.72 -13.48
C ILE A 31 -6.67 -6.37 -12.66
N ARG A 32 -5.71 -7.30 -12.52
CA ARG A 32 -4.45 -7.03 -11.81
C ARG A 32 -3.64 -5.94 -12.47
N GLY A 33 -3.57 -5.91 -13.79
CA GLY A 33 -2.92 -4.83 -14.54
C GLY A 33 -3.52 -3.46 -14.25
N ALA A 34 -4.86 -3.38 -14.19
CA ALA A 34 -5.56 -2.16 -13.81
C ALA A 34 -5.28 -1.74 -12.36
N GLU A 35 -5.32 -2.69 -11.41
CA GLU A 35 -4.98 -2.43 -10.00
C GLU A 35 -3.56 -1.90 -9.87
N ASP A 36 -2.58 -2.49 -10.56
CA ASP A 36 -1.19 -2.05 -10.56
C ASP A 36 -1.03 -0.63 -11.09
N ARG A 37 -1.73 -0.28 -12.17
CA ARG A 37 -1.75 1.08 -12.71
C ARG A 37 -2.33 2.08 -11.71
N ILE A 38 -3.46 1.74 -11.07
CA ILE A 38 -4.11 2.60 -10.08
C ILE A 38 -3.16 2.85 -8.90
N PHE A 39 -2.58 1.81 -8.32
CA PHE A 39 -1.67 1.94 -7.18
C PHE A 39 -0.37 2.68 -7.50
N THR A 40 0.04 2.71 -8.76
CA THR A 40 1.20 3.49 -9.20
C THR A 40 0.86 4.97 -9.38
N MET A 41 -0.39 5.29 -9.76
CA MET A 41 -0.83 6.65 -10.06
C MET A 41 -1.38 7.40 -8.85
N VAL A 42 -1.84 6.67 -7.83
CA VAL A 42 -2.47 7.23 -6.62
C VAL A 42 -1.49 7.14 -5.47
N ASP A 43 -1.42 8.21 -4.67
CA ASP A 43 -0.52 8.24 -3.53
C ASP A 43 -0.88 7.18 -2.48
N LEU A 44 0.14 6.51 -1.96
CA LEU A 44 0.02 5.40 -1.02
C LEU A 44 -0.47 5.82 0.38
N GLU A 45 -0.56 7.13 0.65
CA GLU A 45 -0.99 7.64 1.96
C GLU A 45 -2.38 7.18 2.41
N LEU A 46 -3.23 6.79 1.46
CA LEU A 46 -4.53 6.17 1.75
C LEU A 46 -4.41 4.76 2.38
N PHE A 47 -3.31 4.07 2.15
CA PHE A 47 -3.12 2.67 2.51
C PHE A 47 -2.14 2.51 3.66
N ARG A 48 -2.51 3.06 4.82
CA ARG A 48 -1.76 2.93 6.06
C ARG A 48 -2.28 1.76 6.89
N LYS A 49 -1.37 1.01 7.46
CA LYS A 49 -1.66 -0.13 8.33
C LYS A 49 -0.77 -0.07 9.57
N ASN A 50 -1.27 -0.67 10.63
CA ASN A 50 -0.55 -0.82 11.88
C ASN A 50 -0.36 -2.31 12.17
N ALA A 51 0.85 -2.72 12.53
CA ALA A 51 1.15 -4.07 12.97
C ALA A 51 1.94 -4.03 14.28
N THR A 52 1.53 -4.89 15.21
CA THR A 52 2.23 -5.08 16.47
C THR A 52 3.08 -6.33 16.41
N SER A 53 4.32 -6.23 16.89
CA SER A 53 5.29 -7.32 16.97
C SER A 53 6.10 -7.21 18.25
N ALA A 54 7.10 -8.06 18.44
CA ALA A 54 7.99 -8.03 19.58
C ALA A 54 9.45 -8.08 19.16
N LEU A 55 10.28 -7.26 19.79
CA LEU A 55 11.73 -7.40 19.79
C LEU A 55 12.14 -8.33 20.93
N SER A 56 13.06 -9.25 20.65
CA SER A 56 13.62 -10.17 21.62
C SER A 56 14.90 -9.62 22.23
N ASN A 57 15.13 -9.92 23.49
CA ASN A 57 16.40 -9.59 24.16
C ASN A 57 17.59 -10.20 23.41
N GLY A 58 18.58 -9.37 23.10
CA GLY A 58 19.80 -9.78 22.41
C GLY A 58 19.68 -9.98 20.89
N ASP A 59 18.49 -9.79 20.31
CA ASP A 59 18.27 -9.89 18.86
C ASP A 59 18.01 -8.51 18.26
N PRO A 60 18.92 -7.99 17.41
CA PRO A 60 18.74 -6.69 16.77
C PRO A 60 17.80 -6.72 15.56
N PHE A 61 17.29 -7.90 15.16
CA PHE A 61 16.45 -8.02 13.97
C PHE A 61 14.96 -8.08 14.32
N LEU A 62 14.16 -7.42 13.48
CA LEU A 62 12.71 -7.42 13.55
C LEU A 62 12.15 -7.78 12.17
N SER A 63 11.33 -8.82 12.09
CA SER A 63 10.74 -9.23 10.82
C SER A 63 9.76 -8.19 10.25
N CYS A 64 9.85 -7.94 8.95
CA CYS A 64 8.91 -7.12 8.21
C CYS A 64 7.60 -7.89 7.93
N PRO A 65 6.45 -7.22 7.94
CA PRO A 65 5.23 -7.79 7.38
C PRO A 65 5.39 -8.11 5.89
N THR A 66 4.74 -9.17 5.41
CA THR A 66 4.83 -9.61 4.00
C THR A 66 4.22 -8.62 3.01
N ASP A 67 3.33 -7.74 3.48
CA ASP A 67 2.67 -6.69 2.70
C ASP A 67 3.33 -5.30 2.91
N TYR A 68 4.53 -5.28 3.48
CA TYR A 68 5.27 -4.07 3.81
C TYR A 68 5.67 -3.28 2.56
N LEU A 69 5.35 -2.01 2.59
CA LEU A 69 5.93 -0.95 1.78
C LEU A 69 6.69 0.01 2.73
N PRO A 70 7.31 1.10 2.26
CA PRO A 70 8.07 1.98 3.14
C PRO A 70 7.39 2.29 4.46
N SER A 71 8.14 2.26 5.57
CA SER A 71 7.63 2.54 6.91
C SER A 71 7.33 4.02 7.10
N PHE A 72 6.27 4.28 7.83
CA PHE A 72 5.93 5.62 8.30
C PHE A 72 6.58 5.88 9.66
N SER A 73 6.43 4.97 10.61
CA SER A 73 7.07 5.05 11.92
C SER A 73 7.17 3.68 12.60
N LEU A 74 8.18 3.51 13.43
CA LEU A 74 8.35 2.37 14.32
C LEU A 74 8.47 2.88 15.75
N GLN A 75 7.67 2.34 16.66
CA GLN A 75 7.72 2.72 18.07
C GLN A 75 7.83 1.51 18.97
N ILE A 76 8.47 1.71 20.13
CA ILE A 76 8.48 0.77 21.23
C ILE A 76 7.39 1.17 22.21
N THR A 77 6.49 0.24 22.52
CA THR A 77 5.44 0.42 23.52
C THR A 77 5.84 -0.30 24.79
N THR A 78 6.08 0.44 25.86
CA THR A 78 6.30 -0.10 27.19
C THR A 78 5.20 0.47 28.10
N ALA A 79 4.80 -0.23 29.15
CA ALA A 79 3.72 0.16 30.04
C ALA A 79 3.71 1.69 30.35
N GLY A 80 2.88 2.44 29.63
CA GLY A 80 2.65 3.87 29.82
C GLY A 80 3.63 4.82 29.07
N SER A 81 4.56 4.31 28.26
CA SER A 81 5.47 5.13 27.45
C SER A 81 5.55 4.62 26.01
N GLN A 82 5.48 5.54 25.07
CA GLN A 82 5.70 5.29 23.64
C GLN A 82 6.95 6.01 23.21
N ASP A 83 7.96 5.27 22.73
CA ASP A 83 9.21 5.84 22.24
C ASP A 83 9.35 5.53 20.75
N PHE A 84 9.36 6.57 19.93
CA PHE A 84 9.56 6.46 18.49
C PHE A 84 11.05 6.26 18.17
N LEU A 85 11.34 5.22 17.39
CA LEU A 85 12.67 4.98 16.86
C LEU A 85 12.93 5.90 15.68
N LEU A 86 14.13 6.43 15.58
CA LEU A 86 14.53 7.26 14.45
C LEU A 86 15.06 6.40 13.31
N PHE A 87 14.50 6.60 12.12
CA PHE A 87 15.02 5.96 10.91
C PHE A 87 16.41 6.50 10.57
N LYS A 88 17.36 5.60 10.34
CA LYS A 88 18.73 5.90 9.96
C LYS A 88 19.21 4.96 8.86
N ASP A 89 20.33 5.29 8.23
CA ASP A 89 21.01 4.40 7.30
C ASP A 89 21.52 3.13 8.00
N VAL A 90 21.55 1.99 7.29
CA VAL A 90 22.01 0.70 7.84
C VAL A 90 23.43 0.81 8.41
N ASN A 91 24.34 1.49 7.69
CA ASN A 91 25.71 1.64 8.13
C ASN A 91 25.77 2.41 9.46
N PHE A 92 24.94 3.42 9.64
CA PHE A 92 24.87 4.16 10.90
C PHE A 92 24.43 3.26 12.05
N VAL A 93 23.35 2.46 11.84
CA VAL A 93 22.84 1.57 12.88
C VAL A 93 23.86 0.50 13.25
N GLN A 94 24.55 -0.07 12.25
CA GLN A 94 25.62 -1.05 12.47
C GLN A 94 26.81 -0.45 13.22
N GLN A 95 27.26 0.75 12.85
CA GLN A 95 28.35 1.44 13.55
C GLN A 95 27.97 1.82 14.99
N TYR A 96 26.73 2.23 15.20
CA TYR A 96 26.23 2.56 16.54
C TYR A 96 26.15 1.33 17.46
N SER A 97 25.95 0.14 16.88
CA SER A 97 25.82 -1.14 17.59
C SER A 97 27.09 -2.01 17.54
N ILE A 98 28.26 -1.42 17.25
CA ILE A 98 29.56 -2.14 17.15
C ILE A 98 29.89 -2.93 18.40
N ASP A 99 29.57 -2.41 19.60
CA ASP A 99 29.76 -3.14 20.83
C ASP A 99 28.56 -4.06 21.10
N THR A 100 28.66 -5.28 20.58
CA THR A 100 27.59 -6.30 20.72
C THR A 100 27.34 -6.74 22.16
N GLY A 101 28.21 -6.33 23.12
CA GLY A 101 28.05 -6.59 24.55
C GLY A 101 27.25 -5.49 25.30
N ALA A 102 27.04 -4.34 24.68
CA ALA A 102 26.33 -3.21 25.28
C ALA A 102 24.87 -3.17 24.83
N ASN A 103 24.07 -4.14 25.25
CA ASN A 103 22.64 -4.15 25.00
C ASN A 103 21.97 -2.97 25.72
N ALA A 104 21.05 -2.30 25.05
CA ALA A 104 20.28 -1.20 25.62
C ALA A 104 18.92 -1.08 24.89
N ARG A 105 18.06 -0.21 25.40
CA ARG A 105 16.80 0.12 24.72
C ARG A 105 17.06 0.70 23.33
N PRO A 106 16.48 0.14 22.25
CA PRO A 106 16.68 0.64 20.88
C PRO A 106 16.20 2.09 20.71
N LYS A 107 16.96 2.83 19.89
CA LYS A 107 16.67 4.24 19.55
C LYS A 107 16.59 4.49 18.05
N TYR A 108 17.24 3.65 17.27
CA TYR A 108 17.34 3.77 15.82
C TYR A 108 16.89 2.49 15.15
N TYR A 109 16.43 2.61 13.91
CA TYR A 109 16.11 1.47 13.07
C TYR A 109 16.44 1.76 11.61
N SER A 110 16.63 0.69 10.84
CA SER A 110 16.81 0.73 9.40
C SER A 110 16.19 -0.49 8.75
N VAL A 111 15.90 -0.40 7.46
CA VAL A 111 15.57 -1.58 6.64
C VAL A 111 16.88 -2.29 6.34
N TYR A 112 17.05 -3.51 6.83
CA TYR A 112 18.26 -4.31 6.65
C TYR A 112 18.22 -5.11 5.35
N ASP A 113 17.13 -5.80 5.12
CA ASP A 113 16.83 -6.55 3.90
C ASP A 113 15.32 -6.53 3.60
N VAL A 114 14.86 -7.33 2.62
CA VAL A 114 13.45 -7.39 2.21
C VAL A 114 12.52 -7.84 3.34
N ASP A 115 13.04 -8.70 4.23
CA ASP A 115 12.25 -9.37 5.26
C ASP A 115 12.49 -8.84 6.68
N ASN A 116 13.54 -8.02 6.89
CA ASN A 116 13.96 -7.62 8.23
C ASN A 116 14.35 -6.16 8.35
N PHE A 117 13.98 -5.57 9.47
CA PHE A 117 14.59 -4.35 10.01
C PHE A 117 15.76 -4.70 10.92
N ILE A 118 16.70 -3.77 11.04
CA ILE A 118 17.72 -3.79 12.08
C ILE A 118 17.48 -2.63 13.05
N VAL A 119 17.58 -2.90 14.35
CA VAL A 119 17.45 -1.88 15.39
C VAL A 119 18.77 -1.68 16.13
N GLY A 120 19.01 -0.49 16.62
CA GLY A 120 20.21 -0.15 17.37
C GLY A 120 19.93 0.81 18.54
N PRO A 121 20.55 0.58 19.71
CA PRO A 121 21.33 -0.58 20.17
C PRO A 121 20.57 -1.90 20.14
N THR A 122 21.30 -3.02 20.26
CA THR A 122 20.70 -4.34 20.46
C THR A 122 19.81 -4.33 21.70
N PRO A 123 18.57 -4.87 21.65
CA PRO A 123 17.65 -4.85 22.78
C PRO A 123 18.21 -5.53 24.04
N ASP A 124 18.08 -4.87 25.19
CA ASP A 124 18.45 -5.39 26.51
C ASP A 124 17.32 -6.17 27.21
N SER A 125 16.13 -6.13 26.63
CA SER A 125 14.96 -6.87 27.10
C SER A 125 13.96 -7.09 25.96
N ASN A 126 12.89 -7.81 26.24
CA ASN A 126 11.80 -7.98 25.28
C ASN A 126 10.94 -6.70 25.24
N TYR A 127 10.71 -6.16 24.04
CA TYR A 127 9.92 -4.97 23.83
C TYR A 127 8.77 -5.24 22.88
N THR A 128 7.59 -4.76 23.21
CA THR A 128 6.51 -4.67 22.22
C THR A 128 6.78 -3.51 21.29
N VAL A 129 6.69 -3.75 20.00
CA VAL A 129 6.85 -2.75 18.96
C VAL A 129 5.60 -2.61 18.13
N GLU A 130 5.37 -1.41 17.65
CA GLU A 130 4.26 -1.07 16.79
C GLU A 130 4.82 -0.38 15.55
N LEU A 131 4.54 -0.98 14.38
CA LEU A 131 4.97 -0.50 13.08
C LEU A 131 3.78 0.12 12.37
N HIS A 132 3.87 1.40 12.01
CA HIS A 132 2.98 2.05 11.07
C HIS A 132 3.65 2.08 9.70
N TYR A 133 2.98 1.52 8.70
CA TYR A 133 3.56 1.37 7.37
C TYR A 133 2.51 1.49 6.28
N TYR A 134 2.97 1.76 5.08
CA TYR A 134 2.16 1.66 3.90
C TYR A 134 2.08 0.22 3.44
N TYR A 135 0.89 -0.21 3.02
CA TYR A 135 0.68 -1.55 2.50
C TYR A 135 -0.04 -1.49 1.16
N ARG A 136 0.14 -2.52 0.37
CA ARG A 136 -0.63 -2.70 -0.85
C ARG A 136 -1.86 -3.54 -0.53
N PRO A 137 -3.08 -3.04 -0.79
CA PRO A 137 -4.30 -3.83 -0.63
C PRO A 137 -4.25 -5.10 -1.49
N ALA A 138 -4.84 -6.17 -0.97
CA ALA A 138 -4.95 -7.40 -1.73
C ALA A 138 -5.78 -7.19 -3.00
N SER A 139 -5.38 -7.83 -4.10
CA SER A 139 -6.14 -7.84 -5.34
C SER A 139 -7.50 -8.49 -5.14
N ILE A 140 -8.52 -7.97 -5.82
CA ILE A 140 -9.84 -8.60 -5.85
C ILE A 140 -9.78 -10.03 -6.40
N THR A 141 -8.78 -10.32 -7.24
CA THR A 141 -8.58 -11.64 -7.84
C THR A 141 -8.04 -12.69 -6.86
N ALA A 142 -7.54 -12.28 -5.68
CA ALA A 142 -7.03 -13.19 -4.66
C ALA A 142 -8.15 -13.79 -3.79
N GLY A 143 -9.36 -13.22 -3.85
CA GLY A 143 -10.52 -13.67 -3.09
C GLY A 143 -11.42 -14.66 -3.84
N SER A 144 -12.55 -14.97 -3.23
CA SER A 144 -13.62 -15.73 -3.88
C SER A 144 -14.41 -14.85 -4.86
N ASP A 145 -15.25 -15.45 -5.70
CA ASP A 145 -16.10 -14.73 -6.65
C ASP A 145 -17.05 -13.70 -6.00
N SER A 146 -17.42 -13.90 -4.74
CA SER A 146 -18.20 -12.95 -3.95
C SER A 146 -17.34 -11.92 -3.18
N GLY A 147 -16.01 -12.02 -3.29
CA GLY A 147 -15.07 -11.14 -2.59
C GLY A 147 -15.07 -9.73 -3.19
N THR A 148 -14.71 -8.76 -2.35
CA THR A 148 -14.49 -7.36 -2.71
C THR A 148 -13.06 -6.95 -2.39
N SER A 149 -12.61 -5.85 -2.95
CA SER A 149 -11.34 -5.19 -2.60
C SER A 149 -11.61 -3.73 -2.24
N TRP A 150 -10.63 -3.08 -1.63
CA TRP A 150 -10.77 -1.65 -1.35
C TRP A 150 -11.11 -0.83 -2.61
N LEU A 151 -10.47 -1.16 -3.74
CA LEU A 151 -10.73 -0.50 -5.02
C LEU A 151 -12.14 -0.75 -5.53
N SER A 152 -12.64 -1.98 -5.43
CA SER A 152 -13.99 -2.32 -5.90
C SER A 152 -15.09 -1.64 -5.07
N GLU A 153 -14.80 -1.26 -3.84
CA GLU A 153 -15.74 -0.57 -2.95
C GLU A 153 -15.64 0.96 -3.09
N ASN A 154 -14.43 1.51 -3.19
CA ASN A 154 -14.20 2.96 -3.13
C ASN A 154 -13.97 3.61 -4.50
N ALA A 155 -13.47 2.85 -5.48
CA ALA A 155 -13.19 3.32 -6.83
C ALA A 155 -13.59 2.31 -7.93
N PRO A 156 -14.85 1.80 -7.90
CA PRO A 156 -15.29 0.73 -8.80
C PRO A 156 -15.16 1.10 -10.27
N ASN A 157 -15.45 2.35 -10.64
CA ASN A 157 -15.34 2.81 -12.02
C ASN A 157 -13.89 2.89 -12.49
N ALA A 158 -12.94 3.32 -11.62
CA ALA A 158 -11.53 3.32 -11.96
C ALA A 158 -11.05 1.88 -12.24
N LEU A 159 -11.46 0.93 -11.42
CA LEU A 159 -11.12 -0.48 -11.60
C LEU A 159 -11.74 -1.05 -12.88
N LEU A 160 -13.00 -0.75 -13.16
CA LEU A 160 -13.70 -1.20 -14.38
C LEU A 160 -13.03 -0.64 -15.64
N TYR A 161 -12.90 0.69 -15.73
CA TYR A 161 -12.33 1.31 -16.95
C TYR A 161 -10.85 0.96 -17.14
N GLY A 162 -10.07 0.85 -16.06
CA GLY A 162 -8.70 0.34 -16.14
C GLY A 162 -8.64 -1.08 -16.71
N SER A 163 -9.51 -1.97 -16.21
CA SER A 163 -9.60 -3.34 -16.71
C SER A 163 -10.07 -3.43 -18.17
N LEU A 164 -10.96 -2.52 -18.61
CA LEU A 164 -11.41 -2.44 -19.99
C LEU A 164 -10.28 -1.98 -20.93
N VAL A 165 -9.44 -1.06 -20.52
CA VAL A 165 -8.25 -0.66 -21.32
C VAL A 165 -7.32 -1.85 -21.55
N GLU A 166 -7.02 -2.63 -20.50
CA GLU A 166 -6.20 -3.84 -20.62
C GLU A 166 -6.87 -4.91 -21.51
N ALA A 167 -8.19 -5.11 -21.35
CA ALA A 167 -8.97 -6.05 -22.16
C ALA A 167 -9.00 -5.67 -23.65
N TYR A 168 -9.22 -4.39 -23.97
CA TYR A 168 -9.20 -3.89 -25.36
C TYR A 168 -7.80 -3.96 -25.98
N THR A 169 -6.75 -3.73 -25.19
CA THR A 169 -5.37 -3.94 -25.62
C THR A 169 -5.11 -5.39 -26.00
N TYR A 170 -5.61 -6.34 -25.18
CA TYR A 170 -5.51 -7.78 -25.46
C TYR A 170 -6.24 -8.18 -26.73
N MET A 171 -7.47 -7.69 -26.92
CA MET A 171 -8.29 -8.00 -28.08
C MET A 171 -7.82 -7.29 -29.38
N LYS A 172 -6.86 -6.35 -29.27
CA LYS A 172 -6.51 -5.43 -30.38
C LYS A 172 -7.74 -4.69 -30.90
N GLY A 173 -8.57 -4.25 -29.96
CA GLY A 173 -9.84 -3.58 -30.24
C GLY A 173 -9.67 -2.23 -30.94
N GLU A 174 -10.83 -1.61 -31.26
CA GLU A 174 -10.85 -0.32 -31.94
C GLU A 174 -10.18 0.79 -31.12
N GLN A 175 -9.35 1.58 -31.77
CA GLN A 175 -8.54 2.63 -31.13
C GLN A 175 -9.41 3.71 -30.49
N ASP A 176 -10.54 4.05 -31.11
CA ASP A 176 -11.46 5.06 -30.59
C ASP A 176 -12.07 4.65 -29.25
N MET A 177 -12.48 3.38 -29.14
CA MET A 177 -13.03 2.85 -27.89
C MET A 177 -11.95 2.76 -26.80
N MET A 178 -10.73 2.37 -27.16
CA MET A 178 -9.61 2.34 -26.21
C MET A 178 -9.29 3.75 -25.69
N GLN A 179 -9.29 4.76 -26.53
CA GLN A 179 -9.12 6.17 -26.12
C GLN A 179 -10.24 6.64 -25.21
N LEU A 180 -11.50 6.26 -25.48
CA LEU A 180 -12.63 6.60 -24.64
C LEU A 180 -12.48 6.00 -23.23
N TYR A 181 -12.10 4.73 -23.11
CA TYR A 181 -11.90 4.10 -21.81
C TYR A 181 -10.69 4.68 -21.08
N GLU A 182 -9.60 5.00 -21.77
CA GLU A 182 -8.45 5.68 -21.19
C GLU A 182 -8.82 7.07 -20.63
N GLN A 183 -9.62 7.84 -21.35
CA GLN A 183 -10.12 9.14 -20.87
C GLN A 183 -11.00 8.99 -19.63
N ARG A 184 -11.90 8.02 -19.61
CA ARG A 184 -12.75 7.75 -18.44
C ARG A 184 -11.93 7.25 -17.26
N PHE A 185 -10.97 6.38 -17.49
CA PHE A 185 -10.03 5.94 -16.48
C PHE A 185 -9.27 7.11 -15.85
N ALA A 186 -8.71 8.00 -16.69
CA ALA A 186 -7.99 9.19 -16.21
C ALA A 186 -8.88 10.11 -15.36
N GLN A 187 -10.16 10.30 -15.73
CA GLN A 187 -11.11 11.07 -14.94
C GLN A 187 -11.38 10.46 -13.57
N GLU A 188 -11.54 9.13 -13.50
CA GLU A 188 -11.79 8.44 -12.22
C GLU A 188 -10.52 8.42 -11.34
N ILE A 189 -9.33 8.32 -11.93
CA ILE A 189 -8.06 8.47 -11.21
C ILE A 189 -7.91 9.88 -10.62
N GLN A 190 -8.29 10.93 -11.38
CA GLN A 190 -8.25 12.29 -10.83
C GLN A 190 -9.19 12.44 -9.64
N ARG A 191 -10.42 11.93 -9.72
CA ARG A 191 -11.36 11.91 -8.57
C ARG A 191 -10.79 11.20 -7.35
N LEU A 192 -10.06 10.10 -7.58
CA LEU A 192 -9.45 9.36 -6.49
C LEU A 192 -8.30 10.14 -5.84
N LYS A 193 -7.51 10.88 -6.63
CA LYS A 193 -6.48 11.79 -6.13
C LYS A 193 -7.07 12.93 -5.34
N ASP A 194 -8.11 13.57 -5.84
CA ASP A 194 -8.82 14.66 -5.14
C ASP A 194 -9.37 14.18 -3.78
N LEU A 195 -9.85 12.93 -3.72
CA LEU A 195 -10.29 12.32 -2.46
C LEU A 195 -9.13 12.08 -1.49
N ALA A 196 -7.97 11.68 -1.98
CA ALA A 196 -6.76 11.51 -1.19
C ALA A 196 -6.30 12.83 -0.59
N GLU A 197 -6.17 13.87 -1.41
CA GLU A 197 -5.77 15.23 -0.99
C GLU A 197 -6.76 15.83 0.00
N ALA A 198 -8.07 15.64 -0.17
CA ALA A 198 -9.09 16.13 0.76
C ALA A 198 -8.92 15.53 2.17
N ARG A 199 -8.46 14.29 2.28
CA ARG A 199 -8.14 13.65 3.57
C ARG A 199 -6.92 14.27 4.24
N GLU A 200 -5.89 14.64 3.48
CA GLU A 200 -4.68 15.27 4.01
C GLU A 200 -4.95 16.69 4.54
N ASN A 201 -5.73 17.49 3.82
CA ASN A 201 -6.07 18.86 4.22
C ASN A 201 -6.81 18.91 5.57
N SER A 202 -7.57 17.88 5.92
CA SER A 202 -8.21 17.79 7.24
C SER A 202 -7.21 17.58 8.38
N ASP A 203 -6.06 16.99 8.11
CA ASP A 203 -5.01 16.74 9.09
C ASP A 203 -4.05 17.93 9.26
N ALA A 204 -3.81 18.72 8.22
CA ALA A 204 -3.00 19.94 8.28
C ALA A 204 -3.55 20.95 9.30
N TYR A 205 -4.88 21.02 9.44
CA TYR A 205 -5.54 21.89 10.44
C TYR A 205 -5.32 21.42 11.89
N ARG A 206 -5.05 20.14 12.13
CA ARG A 206 -4.80 19.57 13.47
C ARG A 206 -3.36 19.71 13.94
N ARG A 207 -2.41 19.97 13.06
CA ARG A 207 -0.98 20.11 13.41
C ARG A 207 -0.64 21.37 14.18
N GLY A 208 -1.57 22.32 14.33
CA GLY A 208 -1.38 23.53 15.13
C GLY A 208 -0.22 24.44 14.67
N LEU A 209 0.37 24.18 13.53
CA LEU A 209 1.40 24.99 12.92
C LEU A 209 0.75 25.98 11.96
N PRO A 210 0.99 27.31 12.14
CA PRO A 210 0.49 28.29 11.20
C PRO A 210 1.12 28.03 9.83
N ASP A 211 0.27 27.88 8.82
CA ASP A 211 0.69 27.80 7.42
C ASP A 211 1.47 29.10 7.08
N ARG A 212 2.77 28.98 6.81
CA ARG A 212 3.54 30.11 6.30
C ARG A 212 3.29 30.22 4.82
N PRO A 213 2.68 31.31 4.32
CA PRO A 213 2.56 31.49 2.89
C PRO A 213 3.95 31.48 2.27
N ARG A 214 4.15 30.64 1.28
CA ARG A 214 5.37 30.65 0.46
C ARG A 214 5.37 31.94 -0.34
N THR A 215 6.27 32.85 0.00
CA THR A 215 6.62 34.04 -0.80
C THR A 215 7.49 33.64 -1.97
#